data_7712bdb52189fde11344ed25a039e91b
#
_entry.id   7712bdb52189fde11344ed25a039e91b
#
_cell.length_a   1.000
_cell.length_b   1.000
_cell.length_c   1.000
_cell.angle_alpha   90.00
_cell.angle_beta   90.00
_cell.angle_gamma   90.00
#
_symmetry.space_group_name_H-M   'P 1'
#
loop_
_entity.id
_entity.type
_entity.pdbx_description
1 polymer ?
#
loop_
_entity_poly.entity_id
_entity_poly.type
_entity_poly.pdbx_seq_one_letter_code
_entity_poly.pdbx_strand_id
1 'polypeptide(L)'
;MPVPKVRCVGAIVTDDAGRLLLVKRGHEPEAGRWSLPGGRVKPGETDPQAVVREVHEETGLWVEPGRLVGAVERPAPDGAVFDIRDYAASVSGGLLAAGDDAADVRWVHPHDLDQLTLTSGLAGTLTSWGVLG
;
A
#
# COMPACT_ATOMS: atom_id res chain seq x y z
N MET A 1 26.71 11.50 8.55
CA MET A 1 26.15 11.27 7.21
C MET A 1 24.66 11.05 7.33
N PRO A 2 23.83 11.73 6.56
CA PRO A 2 22.39 11.45 6.59
C PRO A 2 22.12 10.04 6.07
N VAL A 3 21.13 9.39 6.66
CA VAL A 3 20.69 8.07 6.21
C VAL A 3 19.99 8.22 4.87
N PRO A 4 20.32 7.42 3.84
CA PRO A 4 19.61 7.49 2.57
C PRO A 4 18.13 7.18 2.75
N LYS A 5 17.27 8.00 2.14
CA LYS A 5 15.83 7.77 2.14
C LYS A 5 15.36 7.35 0.75
N VAL A 6 14.56 6.30 0.73
CA VAL A 6 13.94 5.79 -0.49
C VAL A 6 12.48 6.18 -0.47
N ARG A 7 12.07 7.01 -1.44
CA ARG A 7 10.67 7.45 -1.54
C ARG A 7 9.80 6.29 -2.00
N CYS A 8 8.73 6.05 -1.24
CA CYS A 8 7.72 5.05 -1.55
C CYS A 8 6.34 5.65 -1.38
N VAL A 9 5.36 5.04 -2.02
CA VAL A 9 3.96 5.37 -1.85
C VAL A 9 3.17 4.12 -1.54
N GLY A 10 2.05 4.30 -0.85
CA GLY A 10 1.04 3.29 -0.66
C GLY A 10 -0.33 3.87 -0.95
N ALA A 11 -1.30 3.02 -1.15
CA ALA A 11 -2.66 3.44 -1.44
C ALA A 11 -3.63 2.86 -0.42
N ILE A 12 -4.45 3.73 0.17
CA ILE A 12 -5.58 3.34 1.01
C ILE A 12 -6.80 3.42 0.10
N VAL A 13 -7.13 2.28 -0.50
CA VAL A 13 -8.23 2.17 -1.47
C VAL A 13 -9.40 1.50 -0.78
N THR A 14 -10.53 2.20 -0.72
CA THR A 14 -11.75 1.64 -0.15
C THR A 14 -12.84 1.56 -1.23
N ASP A 15 -13.69 0.55 -1.12
CA ASP A 15 -14.86 0.42 -1.99
C ASP A 15 -16.11 1.00 -1.34
N ASP A 16 -17.25 0.91 -2.04
CA ASP A 16 -18.52 1.45 -1.56
C ASP A 16 -19.04 0.76 -0.30
N ALA A 17 -18.55 -0.46 -0.02
CA ALA A 17 -18.89 -1.18 1.20
C ALA A 17 -17.94 -0.88 2.35
N GLY A 18 -16.97 0.01 2.16
CA GLY A 18 -15.97 0.35 3.18
C GLY A 18 -14.87 -0.68 3.32
N ARG A 19 -14.74 -1.62 2.38
CA ARG A 19 -13.66 -2.61 2.39
C ARG A 19 -12.37 -2.00 1.88
N LEU A 20 -11.26 -2.47 2.46
CA LEU A 20 -9.91 -2.01 2.16
C LEU A 20 -9.23 -2.98 1.19
N LEU A 21 -8.57 -2.44 0.18
CA LEU A 21 -7.81 -3.24 -0.77
C LEU A 21 -6.47 -3.63 -0.16
N LEU A 22 -6.19 -4.93 -0.10
CA LEU A 22 -4.93 -5.45 0.41
C LEU A 22 -4.28 -6.39 -0.59
N VAL A 23 -2.96 -6.43 -0.54
CA VAL A 23 -2.10 -7.27 -1.38
C VAL A 23 -1.32 -8.21 -0.46
N LYS A 24 -1.33 -9.50 -0.79
CA LYS A 24 -0.47 -10.48 -0.13
C LYS A 24 0.90 -10.47 -0.80
N ARG A 25 1.92 -10.21 -0.01
CA ARG A 25 3.28 -10.10 -0.53
C ARG A 25 3.76 -11.45 -1.06
N GLY A 26 4.29 -11.44 -2.29
CA GLY A 26 4.87 -12.62 -2.93
C GLY A 26 6.37 -12.79 -2.69
N HIS A 27 7.04 -11.79 -2.08
CA HIS A 27 8.48 -11.76 -1.89
C HIS A 27 8.85 -11.33 -0.48
N GLU A 28 10.07 -11.69 -0.07
CA GLU A 28 10.69 -11.12 1.12
C GLU A 28 11.05 -9.63 0.89
N PRO A 29 11.07 -8.77 1.91
CA PRO A 29 10.73 -9.10 3.31
C PRO A 29 9.21 -9.28 3.51
N GLU A 30 8.87 -10.06 4.54
CA GLU A 30 7.49 -10.28 4.98
C GLU A 30 6.61 -10.98 3.94
N ALA A 31 7.19 -11.90 3.14
CA ALA A 31 6.43 -12.72 2.20
C ALA A 31 5.27 -13.44 2.89
N GLY A 32 4.12 -13.49 2.23
CA GLY A 32 2.91 -14.09 2.76
C GLY A 32 2.07 -13.21 3.66
N ARG A 33 2.56 -12.03 4.03
CA ARG A 33 1.80 -11.05 4.81
C ARG A 33 1.05 -10.09 3.91
N TRP A 34 -0.02 -9.52 4.44
CA TRP A 34 -0.87 -8.59 3.71
C TRP A 34 -0.47 -7.15 3.99
N SER A 35 -0.47 -6.33 2.95
CA SER A 35 -0.10 -4.91 3.03
C SER A 35 -0.99 -4.07 2.13
N LEU A 36 -0.89 -2.76 2.29
CA LEU A 36 -1.44 -1.83 1.29
C LEU A 36 -0.69 -2.02 -0.03
N PRO A 37 -1.37 -1.86 -1.18
CA PRO A 37 -0.67 -1.80 -2.45
C PRO A 37 0.25 -0.58 -2.48
N GLY A 38 1.40 -0.70 -3.12
CA GLY A 38 2.36 0.38 -3.21
C GLY A 38 3.76 -0.10 -3.54
N GLY A 39 4.70 0.82 -3.61
CA GLY A 39 6.09 0.53 -3.89
C GLY A 39 6.90 1.81 -4.08
N ARG A 40 8.07 1.66 -4.67
CA ARG A 40 9.01 2.77 -4.85
C ARG A 40 8.56 3.74 -5.93
N VAL A 41 8.76 5.03 -5.67
CA VAL A 41 8.58 6.08 -6.67
C VAL A 41 9.75 6.03 -7.64
N LYS A 42 9.47 6.00 -8.94
CA LYS A 42 10.52 6.00 -9.98
C LYS A 42 11.05 7.41 -10.21
N PRO A 43 12.30 7.54 -10.70
CA PRO A 43 12.83 8.86 -11.06
C PRO A 43 11.91 9.62 -12.03
N GLY A 44 11.63 10.89 -11.72
CA GLY A 44 10.76 11.74 -12.54
C GLY A 44 9.27 11.52 -12.32
N GLU A 45 8.88 10.55 -11.51
CA GLU A 45 7.48 10.23 -11.20
C GLU A 45 7.03 11.06 -9.99
N THR A 46 5.80 11.59 -10.03
CA THR A 46 5.18 12.17 -8.85
C THR A 46 4.60 11.08 -7.98
N ASP A 47 4.30 11.40 -6.71
CA ASP A 47 3.64 10.43 -5.83
C ASP A 47 2.30 9.92 -6.40
N PRO A 48 1.37 10.80 -6.87
CA PRO A 48 0.14 10.31 -7.48
C PRO A 48 0.35 9.39 -8.68
N GLN A 49 1.34 9.69 -9.53
CA GLN A 49 1.68 8.83 -10.67
C GLN A 49 2.17 7.47 -10.19
N ALA A 50 3.00 7.43 -9.13
CA ALA A 50 3.48 6.19 -8.56
C ALA A 50 2.33 5.37 -7.96
N VAL A 51 1.39 6.01 -7.28
CA VAL A 51 0.20 5.34 -6.74
C VAL A 51 -0.58 4.65 -7.86
N VAL A 52 -0.89 5.36 -8.93
CA VAL A 52 -1.64 4.79 -10.06
C VAL A 52 -0.91 3.59 -10.65
N ARG A 53 0.38 3.73 -10.90
CA ARG A 53 1.19 2.66 -11.49
C ARG A 53 1.28 1.43 -10.59
N GLU A 54 1.63 1.64 -9.32
CA GLU A 54 1.81 0.52 -8.37
C GLU A 54 0.51 -0.23 -8.11
N VAL A 55 -0.60 0.48 -7.91
CA VAL A 55 -1.90 -0.18 -7.69
C VAL A 55 -2.28 -1.01 -8.91
N HIS A 56 -2.10 -0.46 -10.12
CA HIS A 56 -2.42 -1.20 -11.33
C HIS A 56 -1.52 -2.42 -11.53
N GLU A 57 -0.22 -2.27 -11.31
CA GLU A 57 0.73 -3.39 -11.43
C GLU A 57 0.41 -4.53 -10.47
N GLU A 58 0.01 -4.21 -9.23
CA GLU A 58 -0.22 -5.22 -8.20
C GLU A 58 -1.63 -5.80 -8.19
N THR A 59 -2.63 -5.02 -8.59
CA THR A 59 -4.03 -5.39 -8.38
C THR A 59 -4.90 -5.41 -9.65
N GLY A 60 -4.40 -4.88 -10.76
CA GLY A 60 -5.17 -4.74 -11.99
C GLY A 60 -6.16 -3.59 -11.99
N LEU A 61 -6.33 -2.89 -10.88
CA LEU A 61 -7.28 -1.79 -10.77
C LEU A 61 -6.63 -0.47 -11.16
N TRP A 62 -7.40 0.37 -11.84
CA TRP A 62 -7.09 1.78 -12.03
C TRP A 62 -7.70 2.58 -10.89
N VAL A 63 -6.93 3.49 -10.32
CA VAL A 63 -7.38 4.32 -9.20
C VAL A 63 -7.12 5.78 -9.48
N GLU A 64 -7.89 6.62 -8.79
CA GLU A 64 -7.70 8.06 -8.76
C GLU A 64 -7.18 8.43 -7.38
N PRO A 65 -5.92 8.91 -7.26
CA PRO A 65 -5.37 9.32 -5.99
C PRO A 65 -6.04 10.58 -5.46
N GLY A 66 -6.25 10.60 -4.16
CA GLY A 66 -6.80 11.73 -3.44
C GLY A 66 -5.78 12.33 -2.47
N ARG A 67 -6.21 12.58 -1.24
CA ARG A 67 -5.39 13.25 -0.25
C ARG A 67 -4.30 12.35 0.32
N LEU A 68 -3.20 12.96 0.76
CA LEU A 68 -2.21 12.30 1.60
C LEU A 68 -2.84 12.03 2.97
N VAL A 69 -2.90 10.76 3.37
CA VAL A 69 -3.45 10.36 4.68
C VAL A 69 -2.39 10.47 5.75
N GLY A 70 -1.18 10.04 5.45
CA GLY A 70 -0.08 10.10 6.40
C GLY A 70 1.21 9.59 5.79
N ALA A 71 2.29 9.70 6.56
CA ALA A 71 3.60 9.25 6.16
C ALA A 71 4.26 8.50 7.32
N VAL A 72 5.00 7.46 7.00
CA VAL A 72 5.77 6.69 7.97
C VAL A 72 7.15 6.37 7.41
N GLU A 73 8.11 6.15 8.31
CA GLU A 73 9.42 5.65 7.93
C GLU A 73 9.54 4.21 8.40
N ARG A 74 10.14 3.37 7.56
CA ARG A 74 10.41 1.97 7.87
C ARG A 74 11.84 1.62 7.50
N PRO A 75 12.49 0.71 8.24
CA PRO A 75 13.82 0.25 7.85
C PRO A 75 13.80 -0.38 6.45
N ALA A 76 14.79 -0.02 5.65
CA ALA A 76 15.02 -0.60 4.34
C ALA A 76 16.29 -1.45 4.38
N PRO A 77 16.50 -2.35 3.39
CA PRO A 77 17.77 -3.05 3.26
C PRO A 77 18.94 -2.06 3.16
N ASP A 78 20.13 -2.51 3.53
CA ASP A 78 21.39 -1.75 3.41
C ASP A 78 21.46 -0.49 4.27
N GLY A 79 20.68 -0.42 5.36
CA GLY A 79 20.73 0.70 6.28
C GLY A 79 20.00 1.95 5.80
N ALA A 80 19.32 1.88 4.66
CA ALA A 80 18.47 2.96 4.19
C ALA A 80 17.14 2.98 4.94
N VAL A 81 16.33 3.99 4.67
CA VAL A 81 14.99 4.15 5.25
C VAL A 81 13.98 4.31 4.12
N PHE A 82 12.91 3.56 4.15
CA PHE A 82 11.75 3.81 3.30
C PHE A 82 10.96 4.98 3.88
N ASP A 83 10.81 6.03 3.08
CA ASP A 83 9.92 7.16 3.38
C ASP A 83 8.62 6.90 2.63
N ILE A 84 7.61 6.39 3.34
CA ILE A 84 6.37 5.89 2.74
C ILE A 84 5.27 6.91 2.96
N ARG A 85 4.67 7.37 1.87
CA ARG A 85 3.52 8.27 1.89
C ARG A 85 2.30 7.54 1.37
N ASP A 86 1.28 7.44 2.23
CA ASP A 86 0.05 6.72 1.91
C ASP A 86 -1.06 7.69 1.54
N TYR A 87 -1.61 7.48 0.33
CA TYR A 87 -2.66 8.32 -0.24
C TYR A 87 -3.99 7.57 -0.27
N ALA A 88 -5.06 8.28 0.07
CA ALA A 88 -6.39 7.78 -0.20
C ALA A 88 -6.59 7.69 -1.71
N ALA A 89 -7.27 6.66 -2.19
CA ALA A 89 -7.55 6.50 -3.60
C ALA A 89 -8.88 5.79 -3.80
N SER A 90 -9.52 6.08 -4.93
CA SER A 90 -10.78 5.45 -5.32
C SER A 90 -10.63 4.70 -6.64
N VAL A 91 -11.36 3.61 -6.80
CA VAL A 91 -11.32 2.82 -8.04
C VAL A 91 -12.02 3.58 -9.16
N SER A 92 -11.33 3.70 -10.30
CA SER A 92 -11.88 4.32 -11.51
C SER A 92 -12.11 3.30 -12.63
N GLY A 93 -11.58 2.08 -12.53
CA GLY A 93 -11.76 1.06 -13.55
C GLY A 93 -10.86 -0.15 -13.29
N GLY A 94 -10.79 -1.02 -14.27
CA GLY A 94 -9.96 -2.23 -14.21
C GLY A 94 -10.67 -3.42 -13.61
N LEU A 95 -9.96 -4.54 -13.55
CA LEU A 95 -10.43 -5.79 -12.97
C LEU A 95 -9.44 -6.27 -11.92
N LEU A 96 -9.94 -6.67 -10.75
CA LEU A 96 -9.09 -7.13 -9.66
C LEU A 96 -8.43 -8.46 -10.02
N ALA A 97 -7.10 -8.45 -10.06
CA ALA A 97 -6.29 -9.64 -10.30
C ALA A 97 -4.90 -9.41 -9.75
N ALA A 98 -4.33 -10.42 -9.09
CA ALA A 98 -2.98 -10.33 -8.58
C ALA A 98 -1.98 -10.15 -9.73
N GLY A 99 -1.12 -9.13 -9.61
CA GLY A 99 -0.01 -8.93 -10.54
C GLY A 99 1.13 -9.90 -10.26
N ASP A 100 2.22 -9.79 -11.05
CA ASP A 100 3.32 -10.75 -11.02
C ASP A 100 4.02 -10.85 -9.65
N ASP A 101 4.09 -9.74 -8.93
CA ASP A 101 4.78 -9.66 -7.64
C ASP A 101 3.88 -9.90 -6.44
N ALA A 102 2.58 -10.07 -6.66
CA ALA A 102 1.60 -10.29 -5.60
C ALA A 102 1.19 -11.76 -5.56
N ALA A 103 1.12 -12.34 -4.37
CA ALA A 103 0.62 -13.69 -4.20
C ALA A 103 -0.91 -13.76 -4.26
N ASP A 104 -1.58 -12.69 -3.81
CA ASP A 104 -3.04 -12.58 -3.81
C ASP A 104 -3.45 -11.12 -3.63
N VAL A 105 -4.69 -10.79 -3.96
CA VAL A 105 -5.30 -9.48 -3.72
C VAL A 105 -6.72 -9.67 -3.23
N ARG A 106 -7.15 -8.84 -2.27
CA ARG A 106 -8.50 -8.96 -1.68
C ARG A 106 -9.05 -7.62 -1.23
N TRP A 107 -10.37 -7.51 -1.27
CA TRP A 107 -11.13 -6.53 -0.52
C TRP A 107 -11.41 -7.10 0.87
N VAL A 108 -11.05 -6.37 1.93
CA VAL A 108 -11.16 -6.85 3.31
C VAL A 108 -11.88 -5.81 4.16
N HIS A 109 -12.92 -6.22 4.88
CA HIS A 109 -13.55 -5.33 5.86
C HIS A 109 -12.55 -5.01 6.99
N PRO A 110 -12.53 -3.76 7.48
CA PRO A 110 -11.64 -3.40 8.59
C PRO A 110 -11.77 -4.32 9.80
N HIS A 111 -12.99 -4.80 10.11
CA HIS A 111 -13.20 -5.69 11.25
C HIS A 111 -12.67 -7.11 11.02
N ASP A 112 -12.31 -7.47 9.78
CA ASP A 112 -11.73 -8.78 9.44
C ASP A 112 -10.21 -8.75 9.37
N LEU A 113 -9.58 -7.59 9.56
CA LEU A 113 -8.12 -7.45 9.46
C LEU A 113 -7.38 -8.29 10.49
N ASP A 114 -7.96 -8.54 11.65
CA ASP A 114 -7.37 -9.37 12.69
C ASP A 114 -7.29 -10.86 12.30
N GLN A 115 -8.00 -11.26 11.25
CA GLN A 115 -7.93 -12.62 10.69
C GLN A 115 -6.77 -12.79 9.72
N LEU A 116 -6.09 -11.72 9.36
CA LEU A 116 -4.97 -11.73 8.43
C LEU A 116 -3.67 -11.41 9.15
N THR A 117 -2.56 -11.97 8.65
CA THR A 117 -1.25 -11.55 9.11
C THR A 117 -0.81 -10.35 8.29
N LEU A 118 -0.79 -9.19 8.91
CA LEU A 118 -0.41 -7.94 8.26
C LEU A 118 1.08 -7.70 8.35
N THR A 119 1.61 -6.88 7.44
CA THR A 119 2.99 -6.42 7.55
C THR A 119 3.20 -5.64 8.84
N SER A 120 4.44 -5.64 9.33
CA SER A 120 4.78 -5.06 10.64
C SER A 120 4.36 -3.60 10.75
N GLY A 121 3.59 -3.27 11.80
CA GLY A 121 3.17 -1.91 12.11
C GLY A 121 1.99 -1.39 11.31
N LEU A 122 1.48 -2.13 10.32
CA LEU A 122 0.40 -1.64 9.46
C LEU A 122 -0.89 -1.39 10.24
N ALA A 123 -1.33 -2.34 11.06
CA ALA A 123 -2.56 -2.19 11.83
C ALA A 123 -2.50 -0.97 12.75
N GLY A 124 -1.40 -0.78 13.47
CA GLY A 124 -1.21 0.38 14.34
C GLY A 124 -1.22 1.69 13.59
N THR A 125 -0.57 1.74 12.42
CA THR A 125 -0.55 2.93 11.58
C THR A 125 -1.95 3.28 11.07
N LEU A 126 -2.69 2.31 10.54
CA LEU A 126 -4.05 2.55 10.05
C LEU A 126 -4.98 3.00 11.18
N THR A 127 -4.84 2.42 12.38
CA THR A 127 -5.60 2.83 13.55
C THR A 127 -5.27 4.27 13.93
N SER A 128 -3.99 4.62 13.99
CA SER A 128 -3.57 5.98 14.37
C SER A 128 -4.03 7.05 13.38
N TRP A 129 -4.23 6.68 12.12
CA TRP A 129 -4.73 7.59 11.08
C TRP A 129 -6.26 7.62 10.97
N GLY A 130 -6.97 6.86 11.82
CA GLY A 130 -8.42 6.82 11.81
C GLY A 130 -9.03 6.03 10.64
N VAL A 131 -8.23 5.25 9.93
CA VAL A 131 -8.70 4.45 8.78
C VAL A 131 -9.58 3.29 9.24
N LEU A 132 -9.30 2.75 10.39
CA LEU A 132 -10.03 1.60 10.93
C LEU A 132 -11.17 1.99 11.88
N GLY A 133 -11.53 3.25 11.89
CA GLY A 133 -12.59 3.75 12.76
C GLY A 133 -12.10 4.40 14.02
#